data_68f5549a1951caf6a94495796eba7e3b
#
_entry.id   68f5549a1951caf6a94495796eba7e3b
#
_cell.length_a   1.000
_cell.length_b   1.000
_cell.length_c   1.000
_cell.angle_alpha   90.00
_cell.angle_beta   90.00
_cell.angle_gamma   90.00
#
_symmetry.space_group_name_H-M   'P 1'
#
loop_
_entity.id
_entity.type
_entity.pdbx_description
1 polymer ?
#
loop_
_entity_poly.entity_id
_entity_poly.type
_entity_poly.pdbx_seq_one_letter_code
_entity_poly.pdbx_strand_id
1 'polypeptide(L)'
;GDVYKRQIESRFEALRRIIPHNIIGFETATMQEVVHKILTERSLTLATAESCTGGSIAARFTAMPGASAYFLCGVVSYSNESKAELLDVDPADIARYGAVSEQVARQMAEGVRRTAGADYGVATTGIAGPSGGSAEKPVGTVWIAVATPRETVAILKQCGTDRGQIIDRASAFAIGLLRDCLNGN
;
A
#
# COMPACT_ATOMS: atom_id res chain seq x y z
N GLY A 1 0.22 -38.86 8.08
CA GLY A 1 -0.35 -37.55 8.07
C GLY A 1 0.40 -36.50 8.90
N ASP A 2 0.39 -36.58 10.23
CA ASP A 2 0.86 -35.49 11.12
C ASP A 2 2.38 -35.23 11.09
N VAL A 3 3.21 -36.25 10.88
CA VAL A 3 4.67 -36.10 10.86
C VAL A 3 5.12 -35.27 9.65
N TYR A 4 4.54 -35.53 8.48
CA TYR A 4 4.85 -34.77 7.27
C TYR A 4 4.38 -33.32 7.37
N LYS A 5 3.22 -33.07 7.98
CA LYS A 5 2.68 -31.74 8.17
C LYS A 5 3.61 -30.90 9.07
N ARG A 6 4.09 -31.44 10.18
CA ARG A 6 5.05 -30.78 11.09
C ARG A 6 6.40 -30.53 10.42
N GLN A 7 6.88 -31.46 9.57
CA GLN A 7 8.12 -31.25 8.82
C GLN A 7 8.00 -30.13 7.79
N ILE A 8 6.87 -30.05 7.10
CA ILE A 8 6.60 -28.96 6.14
C ILE A 8 6.52 -27.64 6.88
N GLU A 9 5.79 -27.55 7.97
CA GLU A 9 5.68 -26.36 8.82
C GLU A 9 7.05 -25.89 9.33
N SER A 10 7.88 -26.81 9.84
CA SER A 10 9.23 -26.47 10.31
C SER A 10 10.15 -25.93 9.21
N ARG A 11 10.11 -26.52 8.01
CA ARG A 11 10.88 -26.04 6.86
C ARG A 11 10.36 -24.69 6.34
N PHE A 12 9.08 -24.48 6.39
CA PHE A 12 8.44 -23.22 6.01
C PHE A 12 8.84 -22.09 6.96
N GLU A 13 8.88 -22.35 8.27
CA GLU A 13 9.36 -21.39 9.26
C GLU A 13 10.87 -21.08 9.07
N ALA A 14 11.68 -22.05 8.68
CA ALA A 14 13.09 -21.82 8.36
C ALA A 14 13.25 -20.92 7.11
N LEU A 15 12.46 -21.15 6.06
CA LEU A 15 12.42 -20.30 4.87
C LEU A 15 11.92 -18.90 5.18
N ARG A 16 10.92 -18.76 6.03
CA ARG A 16 10.36 -17.46 6.45
C ARG A 16 11.40 -16.59 7.15
N ARG A 17 12.37 -17.18 7.85
CA ARG A 17 13.50 -16.45 8.45
C ARG A 17 14.52 -15.96 7.41
N ILE A 18 14.65 -16.68 6.28
CA ILE A 18 15.63 -16.37 5.23
C ILE A 18 15.06 -15.36 4.23
N ILE A 19 13.79 -15.49 3.85
CA ILE A 19 13.11 -14.67 2.85
C ILE A 19 11.74 -14.15 3.35
N PRO A 20 11.69 -13.38 4.46
CA PRO A 20 10.45 -13.01 5.14
C PRO A 20 9.48 -12.24 4.25
N HIS A 21 10.00 -11.42 3.34
CA HIS A 21 9.19 -10.59 2.45
C HIS A 21 8.56 -11.36 1.28
N ASN A 22 9.08 -12.54 0.95
CA ASN A 22 8.63 -13.33 -0.21
C ASN A 22 7.60 -14.41 0.16
N ILE A 23 7.45 -14.72 1.45
CA ILE A 23 6.49 -15.72 1.91
C ILE A 23 5.25 -15.02 2.45
N ILE A 24 4.15 -15.14 1.71
CA ILE A 24 2.88 -14.46 1.98
C ILE A 24 2.09 -15.19 3.07
N GLY A 25 2.07 -16.54 3.03
CA GLY A 25 1.29 -17.36 3.95
C GLY A 25 1.37 -18.83 3.61
N PHE A 26 0.65 -19.64 4.37
CA PHE A 26 0.42 -21.06 4.05
C PHE A 26 -0.71 -21.20 3.05
N GLU A 27 -0.61 -22.19 2.17
CA GLU A 27 -1.60 -22.53 1.16
C GLU A 27 -1.77 -21.47 0.07
N THR A 28 -3.00 -21.18 -0.35
CA THR A 28 -3.32 -20.31 -1.49
C THR A 28 -3.75 -18.90 -1.08
N ALA A 29 -3.44 -18.46 0.14
CA ALA A 29 -3.85 -17.16 0.63
C ALA A 29 -3.20 -16.02 -0.18
N THR A 30 -4.00 -15.09 -0.64
CA THR A 30 -3.54 -13.85 -1.26
C THR A 30 -3.00 -12.87 -0.23
N MET A 31 -2.18 -11.91 -0.67
CA MET A 31 -1.63 -10.88 0.23
C MET A 31 -2.74 -10.09 0.94
N GLN A 32 -3.81 -9.75 0.24
CA GLN A 32 -4.94 -9.04 0.83
C GLN A 32 -5.68 -9.86 1.88
N GLU A 33 -5.81 -11.19 1.71
CA GLU A 33 -6.41 -12.07 2.73
C GLU A 33 -5.56 -12.13 3.99
N VAL A 34 -4.24 -12.15 3.85
CA VAL A 34 -3.32 -12.10 5.01
C VAL A 34 -3.47 -10.79 5.76
N VAL A 35 -3.48 -9.65 5.06
CA VAL A 35 -3.65 -8.33 5.68
C VAL A 35 -5.04 -8.18 6.30
N HIS A 36 -6.10 -8.63 5.60
CA HIS A 36 -7.47 -8.68 6.12
C HIS A 36 -7.53 -9.40 7.48
N LYS A 37 -6.94 -10.59 7.55
CA LYS A 37 -6.89 -11.39 8.78
C LYS A 37 -6.18 -10.63 9.91
N ILE A 38 -5.00 -10.05 9.64
CA ILE A 38 -4.24 -9.30 10.65
C ILE A 38 -5.03 -8.10 11.18
N LEU A 39 -5.62 -7.31 10.29
CA LEU A 39 -6.41 -6.13 10.66
C LEU A 39 -7.61 -6.52 11.52
N THR A 40 -8.34 -7.57 11.12
CA THR A 40 -9.52 -8.06 11.83
C THR A 40 -9.16 -8.61 13.21
N GLU A 41 -8.15 -9.50 13.30
CA GLU A 41 -7.75 -10.15 14.56
C GLU A 41 -7.19 -9.15 15.57
N ARG A 42 -6.51 -8.09 15.10
CA ARG A 42 -5.93 -7.06 15.97
C ARG A 42 -6.84 -5.85 16.16
N SER A 43 -8.04 -5.86 15.59
CA SER A 43 -9.00 -4.72 15.63
C SER A 43 -8.34 -3.39 15.17
N LEU A 44 -7.49 -3.45 14.15
CA LEU A 44 -6.81 -2.31 13.55
C LEU A 44 -7.59 -1.78 12.36
N THR A 45 -7.54 -0.48 12.13
CA THR A 45 -8.28 0.20 11.07
C THR A 45 -7.38 0.75 9.98
N LEU A 46 -7.92 0.83 8.76
CA LEU A 46 -7.21 1.18 7.53
C LEU A 46 -7.95 2.24 6.73
N ALA A 47 -7.18 3.18 6.18
CA ALA A 47 -7.65 4.09 5.12
C ALA A 47 -6.65 4.12 3.96
N THR A 48 -7.12 4.45 2.74
CA THR A 48 -6.27 4.53 1.54
C THR A 48 -6.38 5.87 0.83
N ALA A 49 -5.25 6.38 0.33
CA ALA A 49 -5.15 7.57 -0.53
C ALA A 49 -4.48 7.18 -1.85
N GLU A 50 -5.26 7.14 -2.91
CA GLU A 50 -4.81 6.62 -4.19
C GLU A 50 -4.77 7.71 -5.26
N SER A 51 -3.67 7.76 -6.01
CA SER A 51 -3.56 8.58 -7.22
C SER A 51 -3.49 7.65 -8.45
N CYS A 52 -2.32 7.19 -8.83
CA CYS A 52 -2.13 6.38 -10.03
C CYS A 52 -2.83 5.01 -9.99
N THR A 53 -3.13 4.47 -8.82
CA THR A 53 -3.87 3.19 -8.67
C THR A 53 -5.38 3.33 -8.76
N GLY A 54 -5.90 4.57 -8.66
CA GLY A 54 -7.28 4.90 -9.01
C GLY A 54 -8.39 4.18 -8.22
N GLY A 55 -8.12 3.74 -7.00
CA GLY A 55 -9.07 3.01 -6.15
C GLY A 55 -8.83 1.48 -6.15
N SER A 56 -7.81 1.00 -6.85
CA SER A 56 -7.52 -0.45 -6.93
C SER A 56 -7.19 -1.08 -5.59
N ILE A 57 -6.52 -0.36 -4.68
CA ILE A 57 -6.22 -0.86 -3.33
C ILE A 57 -7.49 -0.95 -2.51
N ALA A 58 -8.30 0.11 -2.51
CA ALA A 58 -9.60 0.14 -1.83
C ALA A 58 -10.52 -0.98 -2.34
N ALA A 59 -10.60 -1.18 -3.66
CA ALA A 59 -11.40 -2.24 -4.27
C ALA A 59 -10.97 -3.65 -3.83
N ARG A 60 -9.67 -3.90 -3.69
CA ARG A 60 -9.15 -5.20 -3.22
C ARG A 60 -9.54 -5.50 -1.76
N PHE A 61 -9.56 -4.50 -0.90
CA PHE A 61 -9.99 -4.68 0.49
C PHE A 61 -11.52 -4.79 0.61
N THR A 62 -12.26 -3.93 -0.10
CA THR A 62 -13.72 -3.95 -0.05
C THR A 62 -14.36 -5.17 -0.73
N ALA A 63 -13.61 -5.88 -1.58
CA ALA A 63 -14.02 -7.19 -2.10
C ALA A 63 -14.03 -8.30 -1.03
N MET A 64 -13.39 -8.08 0.13
CA MET A 64 -13.33 -9.06 1.21
C MET A 64 -14.59 -8.95 2.09
N PRO A 65 -15.33 -10.06 2.32
CA PRO A 65 -16.43 -10.05 3.28
C PRO A 65 -15.95 -9.61 4.67
N GLY A 66 -16.70 -8.71 5.31
CA GLY A 66 -16.33 -8.17 6.62
C GLY A 66 -15.34 -7.00 6.59
N ALA A 67 -14.97 -6.48 5.43
CA ALA A 67 -14.05 -5.34 5.30
C ALA A 67 -14.50 -4.09 6.08
N SER A 68 -15.81 -3.90 6.28
CA SER A 68 -16.34 -2.78 7.07
C SER A 68 -15.88 -2.75 8.54
N ALA A 69 -15.35 -3.86 9.05
CA ALA A 69 -14.80 -3.89 10.40
C ALA A 69 -13.48 -3.13 10.54
N TYR A 70 -12.76 -2.92 9.44
CA TYR A 70 -11.43 -2.29 9.47
C TYR A 70 -11.21 -1.21 8.41
N PHE A 71 -11.87 -1.28 7.25
CA PHE A 71 -11.66 -0.32 6.15
C PHE A 71 -12.61 0.88 6.31
N LEU A 72 -12.06 2.02 6.72
CA LEU A 72 -12.85 3.21 7.07
C LEU A 72 -13.08 4.15 5.89
N CYS A 73 -12.06 4.36 5.05
CA CYS A 73 -12.11 5.36 4.00
C CYS A 73 -11.14 5.04 2.86
N GLY A 74 -11.55 5.33 1.63
CA GLY A 74 -10.69 5.35 0.46
C GLY A 74 -10.87 6.64 -0.33
N VAL A 75 -9.78 7.40 -0.49
CA VAL A 75 -9.75 8.66 -1.24
C VAL A 75 -8.98 8.46 -2.54
N VAL A 76 -9.59 8.80 -3.67
CA VAL A 76 -8.90 8.90 -4.96
C VAL A 76 -8.58 10.37 -5.22
N SER A 77 -7.39 10.81 -4.79
CA SER A 77 -6.90 12.18 -4.97
C SER A 77 -6.06 12.27 -6.26
N TYR A 78 -6.75 12.40 -7.40
CA TYR A 78 -6.09 12.29 -8.71
C TYR A 78 -5.39 13.57 -9.15
N SER A 79 -5.95 14.76 -8.83
CA SER A 79 -5.34 16.05 -9.10
C SER A 79 -4.45 16.55 -7.95
N ASN A 80 -3.64 17.57 -8.20
CA ASN A 80 -2.82 18.21 -7.15
C ASN A 80 -3.70 18.92 -6.13
N GLU A 81 -4.74 19.58 -6.60
CA GLU A 81 -5.73 20.29 -5.78
C GLU A 81 -6.41 19.31 -4.81
N SER A 82 -6.88 18.16 -5.32
CA SER A 82 -7.52 17.16 -4.46
C SER A 82 -6.58 16.53 -3.43
N LYS A 83 -5.26 16.47 -3.70
CA LYS A 83 -4.28 16.07 -2.71
C LYS A 83 -4.17 17.08 -1.56
N ALA A 84 -4.16 18.37 -1.90
CA ALA A 84 -4.10 19.44 -0.90
C ALA A 84 -5.42 19.53 -0.11
N GLU A 85 -6.56 19.57 -0.78
CA GLU A 85 -7.86 19.79 -0.16
C GLU A 85 -8.35 18.62 0.69
N LEU A 86 -8.15 17.38 0.24
CA LEU A 86 -8.70 16.19 0.89
C LEU A 86 -7.72 15.53 1.86
N LEU A 87 -6.42 15.70 1.64
CA LEU A 87 -5.36 14.99 2.36
C LEU A 87 -4.39 15.93 3.06
N ASP A 88 -4.58 17.24 2.94
CA ASP A 88 -3.72 18.26 3.56
C ASP A 88 -2.25 18.16 3.11
N VAL A 89 -2.04 17.77 1.84
CA VAL A 89 -0.71 17.77 1.22
C VAL A 89 -0.29 19.21 0.94
N ASP A 90 0.91 19.59 1.38
CA ASP A 90 1.43 20.95 1.18
C ASP A 90 1.61 21.26 -0.31
N PRO A 91 0.91 22.28 -0.86
CA PRO A 91 1.08 22.70 -2.25
C PRO A 91 2.51 23.12 -2.58
N ALA A 92 3.27 23.63 -1.62
CA ALA A 92 4.67 24.00 -1.81
C ALA A 92 5.55 22.77 -2.05
N ASP A 93 5.28 21.66 -1.39
CA ASP A 93 5.99 20.40 -1.62
C ASP A 93 5.61 19.78 -2.97
N ILE A 94 4.35 19.88 -3.38
CA ILE A 94 3.92 19.47 -4.73
C ILE A 94 4.66 20.29 -5.78
N ALA A 95 4.77 21.62 -5.61
CA ALA A 95 5.46 22.50 -6.54
C ALA A 95 6.98 22.22 -6.59
N ARG A 96 7.59 21.93 -5.44
CA ARG A 96 9.03 21.74 -5.30
C ARG A 96 9.50 20.35 -5.78
N TYR A 97 8.81 19.29 -5.38
CA TYR A 97 9.23 17.91 -5.59
C TYR A 97 8.41 17.17 -6.66
N GLY A 98 7.30 17.77 -7.08
CA GLY A 98 6.30 17.15 -7.94
C GLY A 98 5.36 16.21 -7.19
N ALA A 99 4.19 15.97 -7.77
CA ALA A 99 3.19 15.06 -7.18
C ALA A 99 3.72 13.63 -6.99
N VAL A 100 4.65 13.19 -7.85
CA VAL A 100 5.29 11.86 -7.77
C VAL A 100 6.61 12.02 -7.01
N SER A 101 6.54 12.02 -5.70
CA SER A 101 7.69 12.18 -4.81
C SER A 101 7.44 11.48 -3.47
N GLU A 102 8.51 11.22 -2.74
CA GLU A 102 8.45 10.63 -1.40
C GLU A 102 7.66 11.53 -0.45
N GLN A 103 7.93 12.82 -0.47
CA GLN A 103 7.30 13.82 0.39
C GLN A 103 5.78 13.81 0.22
N VAL A 104 5.30 13.84 -1.02
CA VAL A 104 3.87 13.81 -1.33
C VAL A 104 3.25 12.47 -0.94
N ALA A 105 3.91 11.34 -1.21
CA ALA A 105 3.40 10.03 -0.81
C ALA A 105 3.23 9.89 0.71
N ARG A 106 4.21 10.37 1.49
CA ARG A 106 4.14 10.39 2.96
C ARG A 106 2.98 11.24 3.45
N GLN A 107 2.87 12.47 2.97
CA GLN A 107 1.79 13.38 3.36
C GLN A 107 0.40 12.82 2.97
N MET A 108 0.27 12.19 1.81
CA MET A 108 -0.98 11.52 1.41
C MET A 108 -1.36 10.40 2.40
N ALA A 109 -0.40 9.56 2.80
CA ALA A 109 -0.64 8.46 3.74
C ALA A 109 -1.02 8.99 5.13
N GLU A 110 -0.30 9.99 5.63
CA GLU A 110 -0.57 10.67 6.90
C GLU A 110 -1.92 11.40 6.88
N GLY A 111 -2.19 12.10 5.78
CA GLY A 111 -3.43 12.84 5.57
C GLY A 111 -4.65 11.94 5.62
N VAL A 112 -4.67 10.85 4.86
CA VAL A 112 -5.81 9.92 4.86
C VAL A 112 -5.98 9.21 6.19
N ARG A 113 -4.88 8.84 6.86
CA ARG A 113 -4.90 8.24 8.19
C ARG A 113 -5.56 9.19 9.19
N ARG A 114 -5.16 10.46 9.20
CA ARG A 114 -5.69 11.51 10.08
C ARG A 114 -7.16 11.80 9.77
N THR A 115 -7.51 12.02 8.52
CA THR A 115 -8.87 12.37 8.09
C THR A 115 -9.87 11.26 8.43
N ALA A 116 -9.47 9.99 8.25
CA ALA A 116 -10.34 8.85 8.57
C ALA A 116 -10.32 8.44 10.05
N GLY A 117 -9.38 8.95 10.86
CA GLY A 117 -9.15 8.47 12.22
C GLY A 117 -8.69 7.00 12.24
N ALA A 118 -7.98 6.56 11.20
CA ALA A 118 -7.54 5.18 11.06
C ALA A 118 -6.20 4.93 11.79
N ASP A 119 -5.92 3.67 12.14
CA ASP A 119 -4.62 3.28 12.69
C ASP A 119 -3.53 3.29 11.60
N TYR A 120 -3.88 2.90 10.37
CA TYR A 120 -2.97 2.85 9.23
C TYR A 120 -3.53 3.63 8.05
N GLY A 121 -2.66 4.39 7.38
CA GLY A 121 -2.93 5.06 6.10
C GLY A 121 -2.00 4.55 5.01
N VAL A 122 -2.54 4.11 3.88
CA VAL A 122 -1.75 3.66 2.72
C VAL A 122 -1.91 4.64 1.58
N ALA A 123 -0.81 5.05 0.95
CA ALA A 123 -0.88 5.95 -0.19
C ALA A 123 -0.04 5.49 -1.38
N THR A 124 -0.50 5.87 -2.57
CA THR A 124 0.23 5.69 -3.83
C THR A 124 0.18 6.95 -4.67
N THR A 125 1.34 7.37 -5.18
CA THR A 125 1.44 8.41 -6.22
C THR A 125 2.47 7.99 -7.25
N GLY A 126 2.17 8.12 -8.55
CA GLY A 126 3.05 7.59 -9.58
C GLY A 126 2.62 7.93 -11.01
N ILE A 127 3.42 7.48 -11.95
CA ILE A 127 3.25 7.69 -13.39
C ILE A 127 2.82 6.36 -14.02
N ALA A 128 1.51 6.21 -14.24
CA ALA A 128 0.95 4.98 -14.83
C ALA A 128 1.07 4.92 -16.35
N GLY A 129 1.45 6.02 -17.00
CA GLY A 129 1.60 6.08 -18.46
C GLY A 129 0.26 6.04 -19.23
N PRO A 130 0.36 6.00 -20.58
CA PRO A 130 1.57 5.90 -21.41
C PRO A 130 2.39 7.20 -21.46
N SER A 131 1.83 8.36 -21.12
CA SER A 131 2.47 9.67 -21.08
C SER A 131 2.82 10.11 -19.65
N GLY A 132 3.50 11.25 -19.50
CA GLY A 132 3.81 11.87 -18.21
C GLY A 132 5.13 11.43 -17.59
N GLY A 133 5.88 10.52 -18.20
CA GLY A 133 7.23 10.16 -17.77
C GLY A 133 8.30 11.16 -18.22
N SER A 134 9.40 11.24 -17.49
CA SER A 134 10.64 11.92 -17.82
C SER A 134 11.83 10.98 -17.71
N ALA A 135 13.02 11.44 -18.08
CA ALA A 135 14.25 10.65 -17.88
C ALA A 135 14.52 10.36 -16.41
N GLU A 136 14.18 11.29 -15.52
CA GLU A 136 14.38 11.16 -14.06
C GLU A 136 13.26 10.34 -13.40
N LYS A 137 12.04 10.46 -13.91
CA LYS A 137 10.86 9.75 -13.41
C LYS A 137 10.13 9.08 -14.59
N PRO A 138 10.64 7.95 -15.09
CA PRO A 138 10.03 7.25 -16.22
C PRO A 138 8.64 6.71 -15.87
N VAL A 139 7.86 6.34 -16.91
CA VAL A 139 6.60 5.59 -16.75
C VAL A 139 6.87 4.35 -15.89
N GLY A 140 5.97 4.07 -14.95
CA GLY A 140 6.10 3.00 -13.98
C GLY A 140 6.73 3.41 -12.65
N THR A 141 7.25 4.63 -12.54
CA THR A 141 7.73 5.19 -11.27
C THR A 141 6.55 5.41 -10.32
N VAL A 142 6.56 4.73 -9.18
CA VAL A 142 5.51 4.83 -8.15
C VAL A 142 6.13 4.94 -6.77
N TRP A 143 5.78 5.99 -6.04
CA TRP A 143 5.99 6.10 -4.61
C TRP A 143 4.81 5.50 -3.86
N ILE A 144 5.12 4.70 -2.86
CA ILE A 144 4.17 4.02 -1.99
C ILE A 144 4.53 4.38 -0.56
N ALA A 145 3.55 4.77 0.24
CA ALA A 145 3.77 5.09 1.64
C ALA A 145 2.73 4.42 2.54
N VAL A 146 3.15 4.07 3.75
CA VAL A 146 2.30 3.58 4.84
C VAL A 146 2.56 4.41 6.08
N ALA A 147 1.54 5.13 6.52
CA ALA A 147 1.54 5.82 7.81
C ALA A 147 1.04 4.86 8.89
N THR A 148 1.88 4.63 9.89
CA THR A 148 1.60 3.81 11.08
C THR A 148 1.33 4.70 12.29
N PRO A 149 0.95 4.18 13.45
CA PRO A 149 0.86 4.96 14.69
C PRO A 149 2.19 5.55 15.16
N ARG A 150 3.33 5.05 14.66
CA ARG A 150 4.67 5.46 15.13
C ARG A 150 5.44 6.30 14.10
N GLU A 151 5.35 5.90 12.84
CA GLU A 151 6.14 6.50 11.75
C GLU A 151 5.46 6.31 10.42
N THR A 152 5.96 6.99 9.41
CA THR A 152 5.55 6.80 8.01
C THR A 152 6.71 6.20 7.23
N VAL A 153 6.48 5.03 6.64
CA VAL A 153 7.46 4.35 5.76
C VAL A 153 7.10 4.63 4.31
N ALA A 154 8.09 4.92 3.48
CA ALA A 154 7.88 5.12 2.04
C ALA A 154 8.91 4.36 1.22
N ILE A 155 8.47 3.81 0.09
CA ILE A 155 9.32 3.09 -0.87
C ILE A 155 9.06 3.56 -2.30
N LEU A 156 10.13 3.57 -3.10
CA LEU A 156 10.05 3.78 -4.54
C LEU A 156 10.04 2.45 -5.27
N LYS A 157 9.13 2.26 -6.21
CA LYS A 157 9.06 1.08 -7.06
C LYS A 157 8.96 1.44 -8.53
N GLN A 158 9.62 0.63 -9.36
CA GLN A 158 9.42 0.62 -10.81
C GLN A 158 8.46 -0.52 -11.14
N CYS A 159 7.22 -0.15 -11.50
CA CYS A 159 6.11 -1.09 -11.62
C CYS A 159 5.90 -1.64 -13.05
N GLY A 160 6.76 -1.29 -14.00
CA GLY A 160 6.67 -1.73 -15.39
C GLY A 160 6.38 -0.59 -16.37
N THR A 161 5.92 -0.93 -17.57
CA THR A 161 5.68 0.03 -18.65
C THR A 161 4.23 0.06 -19.15
N ASP A 162 3.46 -0.98 -18.87
CA ASP A 162 2.03 -1.05 -19.20
C ASP A 162 1.18 -0.52 -18.05
N ARG A 163 0.22 0.33 -18.37
CA ARG A 163 -0.63 1.00 -17.38
C ARG A 163 -1.38 0.02 -16.46
N GLY A 164 -1.95 -1.05 -17.01
CA GLY A 164 -2.69 -2.04 -16.22
C GLY A 164 -1.76 -2.77 -15.25
N GLN A 165 -0.58 -3.20 -15.75
CA GLN A 165 0.45 -3.85 -14.92
C GLN A 165 0.99 -2.91 -13.84
N ILE A 166 1.16 -1.61 -14.14
CA ILE A 166 1.64 -0.62 -13.18
C ILE A 166 0.64 -0.48 -12.03
N ILE A 167 -0.65 -0.35 -12.35
CA ILE A 167 -1.72 -0.26 -11.35
C ILE A 167 -1.75 -1.52 -10.47
N ASP A 168 -1.72 -2.70 -11.08
CA ASP A 168 -1.77 -3.97 -10.36
C ASP A 168 -0.56 -4.18 -9.45
N ARG A 169 0.65 -3.94 -9.97
CA ARG A 169 1.89 -4.10 -9.21
C ARG A 169 2.02 -3.07 -8.10
N ALA A 170 1.70 -1.80 -8.36
CA ALA A 170 1.71 -0.76 -7.34
C ALA A 170 0.75 -1.08 -6.19
N SER A 171 -0.45 -1.56 -6.51
CA SER A 171 -1.43 -2.00 -5.52
C SER A 171 -0.92 -3.20 -4.71
N ALA A 172 -0.30 -4.18 -5.37
CA ALA A 172 0.28 -5.34 -4.68
C ALA A 172 1.45 -4.95 -3.76
N PHE A 173 2.35 -4.06 -4.22
CA PHE A 173 3.44 -3.54 -3.39
C PHE A 173 2.93 -2.72 -2.20
N ALA A 174 1.86 -1.94 -2.37
CA ALA A 174 1.25 -1.17 -1.28
C ALA A 174 0.67 -2.10 -0.19
N ILE A 175 -0.03 -3.15 -0.57
CA ILE A 175 -0.54 -4.15 0.35
C ILE A 175 0.60 -4.93 1.02
N GLY A 176 1.67 -5.23 0.29
CA GLY A 176 2.88 -5.86 0.83
C GLY A 176 3.57 -4.99 1.87
N LEU A 177 3.77 -3.70 1.60
CA LEU A 177 4.36 -2.76 2.56
C LEU A 177 3.48 -2.62 3.81
N LEU A 178 2.16 -2.55 3.65
CA LEU A 178 1.24 -2.54 4.79
C LEU A 178 1.41 -3.79 5.66
N ARG A 179 1.48 -4.99 5.06
CA ARG A 179 1.74 -6.24 5.78
C ARG A 179 3.04 -6.17 6.59
N ASP A 180 4.11 -5.66 5.99
CA ASP A 180 5.41 -5.57 6.65
C ASP A 180 5.36 -4.61 7.84
N CYS A 181 4.73 -3.44 7.68
CA CYS A 181 4.48 -2.51 8.77
C CYS A 181 3.60 -3.11 9.89
N LEU A 182 2.58 -3.88 9.55
CA LEU A 182 1.72 -4.58 10.53
C LEU A 182 2.49 -5.65 11.33
N ASN A 183 3.54 -6.22 10.77
CA ASN A 183 4.39 -7.23 11.42
C ASN A 183 5.59 -6.62 12.17
N GLY A 184 5.77 -5.30 12.12
CA GLY A 184 6.87 -4.59 12.79
C GLY A 184 8.22 -4.75 12.09
N ASN A 185 8.20 -4.99 10.77
CA ASN A 185 9.36 -5.12 9.91
C ASN A 185 9.57 -3.85 9.08
#